data_74f63c6d252ce3313b86606b43640f79
#
_entry.id   74f63c6d252ce3313b86606b43640f79
#
_cell.length_a   1.000
_cell.length_b   1.000
_cell.length_c   1.000
_cell.angle_alpha   90.00
_cell.angle_beta   90.00
_cell.angle_gamma   90.00
#
_symmetry.space_group_name_H-M   'P 1'
#
loop_
_entity.id
_entity.type
_entity.pdbx_description
1 polymer ?
#
loop_
_entity_poly.entity_id
_entity_poly.type
_entity_poly.pdbx_seq_one_letter_code
_entity_poly.pdbx_strand_id
1 'polypeptide(L)'
;MTILTLDIETRPCDDPALIEEIISLVRPPRTITRTESIAAWWKENGEAAKQEAVARTSFDGTYGRICCIGYAFDDSPAEAHCGEEDIVIRKFFFDVTEAAMVKHYDAPVKVHTIVGHNVSAFDLRFLWQRAVILGIPRPQSIPWQAKPWELQDTMVMWNPDREKRISLDRLCKVLGIKSPKGDLDGSKIAQAWADGRHDDIAHYCKADVDATRACWQKLTSSSA
;
A
#
# COMPACT_ATOMS: atom_id res chain seq x y z
N MET A 1 -4.53 -21.85 -11.65
CA MET A 1 -3.61 -20.76 -11.26
C MET A 1 -4.31 -19.95 -10.22
N THR A 2 -3.64 -19.47 -9.18
CA THR A 2 -4.25 -18.59 -8.16
C THR A 2 -3.74 -17.18 -8.36
N ILE A 3 -4.66 -16.25 -8.56
CA ILE A 3 -4.39 -14.81 -8.69
C ILE A 3 -4.74 -14.16 -7.36
N LEU A 4 -3.83 -13.37 -6.83
CA LEU A 4 -4.04 -12.55 -5.66
C LEU A 4 -4.06 -11.09 -6.08
N THR A 5 -5.21 -10.43 -5.97
CA THR A 5 -5.28 -8.97 -6.06
C THR A 5 -5.07 -8.39 -4.69
N LEU A 6 -4.18 -7.40 -4.55
CA LEU A 6 -3.72 -6.85 -3.27
C LEU A 6 -3.69 -5.33 -3.31
N ASP A 7 -4.07 -4.72 -2.19
CA ASP A 7 -3.92 -3.31 -1.87
C ASP A 7 -3.68 -3.13 -0.37
N ILE A 8 -2.92 -2.11 0.05
CA ILE A 8 -2.70 -1.80 1.46
C ILE A 8 -2.98 -0.34 1.77
N GLU A 9 -3.52 -0.10 2.97
CA GLU A 9 -3.60 1.24 3.54
C GLU A 9 -2.59 1.39 4.67
N THR A 10 -1.96 2.54 4.68
CA THR A 10 -0.86 2.83 5.61
C THR A 10 -1.11 4.11 6.39
N ARG A 11 -0.50 4.19 7.55
CA ARG A 11 -0.49 5.36 8.42
C ARG A 11 0.92 5.76 8.82
N PRO A 12 1.12 7.02 9.26
CA PRO A 12 2.43 7.48 9.72
C PRO A 12 2.97 6.67 10.89
N CYS A 13 4.27 6.81 11.12
CA CYS A 13 4.96 6.33 12.30
C CYS A 13 4.27 6.83 13.57
N ASP A 14 4.14 5.94 14.55
CA ASP A 14 3.55 6.21 15.86
C ASP A 14 4.52 5.91 17.03
N ASP A 15 5.74 5.48 16.72
CA ASP A 15 6.81 5.26 17.71
C ASP A 15 7.46 6.59 18.09
N PRO A 16 7.36 7.04 19.38
CA PRO A 16 7.89 8.32 19.79
C PRO A 16 9.39 8.50 19.55
N ALA A 17 10.20 7.44 19.73
CA ALA A 17 11.65 7.51 19.55
C ALA A 17 12.02 7.69 18.07
N LEU A 18 11.34 6.97 17.17
CA LEU A 18 11.54 7.13 15.73
C LEU A 18 11.01 8.50 15.24
N ILE A 19 9.90 8.98 15.78
CA ILE A 19 9.37 10.32 15.47
C ILE A 19 10.39 11.38 15.86
N GLU A 20 11.00 11.29 17.03
CA GLU A 20 12.03 12.24 17.47
C GLU A 20 13.24 12.24 16.52
N GLU A 21 13.70 11.06 16.13
CA GLU A 21 14.77 10.92 15.13
C GLU A 21 14.39 11.59 13.80
N ILE A 22 13.21 11.27 13.24
CA ILE A 22 12.72 11.83 11.97
C ILE A 22 12.65 13.37 12.04
N ILE A 23 12.10 13.91 13.12
CA ILE A 23 12.02 15.36 13.34
C ILE A 23 13.42 15.98 13.41
N SER A 24 14.36 15.32 14.05
CA SER A 24 15.75 15.80 14.16
C SER A 24 16.46 15.94 12.81
N LEU A 25 16.00 15.20 11.79
CA LEU A 25 16.56 15.21 10.43
C LEU A 25 15.96 16.31 9.54
N VAL A 26 14.90 16.99 9.97
CA VAL A 26 14.30 18.09 9.19
C VAL A 26 15.29 19.23 9.01
N ARG A 27 15.37 19.77 7.80
CA ARG A 27 16.27 20.87 7.44
C ARG A 27 15.54 21.87 6.55
N PRO A 28 15.91 23.16 6.63
CA PRO A 28 15.46 24.14 5.65
C PRO A 28 15.87 23.74 4.23
N PRO A 29 15.18 24.23 3.19
CA PRO A 29 15.59 24.05 1.80
C PRO A 29 17.04 24.49 1.56
N ARG A 30 17.80 23.72 0.79
CA ARG A 30 19.23 23.99 0.51
C ARG A 30 19.48 25.34 -0.13
N THR A 31 18.47 25.96 -0.71
CA THR A 31 18.54 27.32 -1.28
C THR A 31 18.61 28.42 -0.21
N ILE A 32 18.25 28.11 1.04
CA ILE A 32 18.30 29.04 2.16
C ILE A 32 19.63 28.86 2.89
N THR A 33 20.56 29.79 2.69
CA THR A 33 21.94 29.66 3.20
C THR A 33 22.32 30.70 4.26
N ARG A 34 21.60 31.85 4.32
CA ARG A 34 21.88 32.90 5.29
C ARG A 34 21.30 32.56 6.66
N THR A 35 22.06 32.76 7.73
CA THR A 35 21.65 32.43 9.10
C THR A 35 20.31 33.05 9.49
N GLU A 36 20.11 34.32 9.16
CA GLU A 36 18.85 35.03 9.42
C GLU A 36 17.66 34.42 8.70
N SER A 37 17.86 34.05 7.42
CA SER A 37 16.83 33.39 6.61
C SER A 37 16.51 31.97 7.11
N ILE A 38 17.52 31.24 7.62
CA ILE A 38 17.33 29.94 8.26
C ILE A 38 16.49 30.10 9.54
N ALA A 39 16.81 31.09 10.38
CA ALA A 39 16.05 31.35 11.59
C ALA A 39 14.60 31.77 11.31
N ALA A 40 14.39 32.62 10.29
CA ALA A 40 13.05 33.01 9.85
C ALA A 40 12.27 31.81 9.32
N TRP A 41 12.89 30.95 8.48
CA TRP A 41 12.26 29.73 7.97
C TRP A 41 11.83 28.79 9.09
N TRP A 42 12.68 28.56 10.10
CA TRP A 42 12.32 27.73 11.25
C TRP A 42 11.13 28.30 12.04
N LYS A 43 11.09 29.61 12.20
CA LYS A 43 9.98 30.28 12.88
C LYS A 43 8.65 30.13 12.13
N GLU A 44 8.69 30.21 10.81
CA GLU A 44 7.49 30.22 9.96
C GLU A 44 7.05 28.81 9.54
N ASN A 45 8.00 27.92 9.26
CA ASN A 45 7.71 26.63 8.62
C ASN A 45 8.12 25.41 9.47
N GLY A 46 8.90 25.62 10.53
CA GLY A 46 9.54 24.51 11.24
C GLY A 46 8.56 23.47 11.77
N GLU A 47 7.45 23.90 12.34
CA GLU A 47 6.45 22.98 12.88
C GLU A 47 5.72 22.21 11.78
N ALA A 48 5.29 22.89 10.73
CA ALA A 48 4.65 22.26 9.57
C ALA A 48 5.60 21.28 8.87
N ALA A 49 6.87 21.61 8.74
CA ALA A 49 7.87 20.73 8.15
C ALA A 49 8.11 19.46 8.96
N LYS A 50 8.09 19.54 10.29
CA LYS A 50 8.18 18.37 11.17
C LYS A 50 6.96 17.48 11.02
N GLN A 51 5.76 18.06 11.03
CA GLN A 51 4.51 17.32 10.84
C GLN A 51 4.48 16.64 9.48
N GLU A 52 4.89 17.32 8.41
CA GLU A 52 5.00 16.73 7.08
C GLU A 52 6.02 15.60 7.03
N ALA A 53 7.19 15.74 7.69
CA ALA A 53 8.19 14.70 7.75
C ALA A 53 7.65 13.41 8.40
N VAL A 54 6.90 13.53 9.49
CA VAL A 54 6.23 12.40 10.14
C VAL A 54 5.13 11.84 9.23
N ALA A 55 4.28 12.67 8.65
CA ALA A 55 3.20 12.24 7.76
C ALA A 55 3.73 11.43 6.56
N ARG A 56 4.85 11.84 5.98
CA ARG A 56 5.50 11.15 4.86
C ARG A 56 5.99 9.75 5.18
N THR A 57 6.16 9.39 6.44
CA THR A 57 6.52 8.03 6.83
C THR A 57 5.49 7.00 6.42
N SER A 58 4.23 7.39 6.20
CA SER A 58 3.20 6.51 5.65
C SER A 58 3.54 5.94 4.27
N PHE A 59 4.50 6.51 3.56
CA PHE A 59 4.98 6.01 2.27
C PHE A 59 6.26 5.16 2.37
N ASP A 60 6.77 4.91 3.58
CA ASP A 60 8.00 4.17 3.82
C ASP A 60 7.79 3.09 4.88
N GLY A 61 7.85 1.83 4.46
CA GLY A 61 7.68 0.67 5.35
C GLY A 61 8.76 0.54 6.43
N THR A 62 9.84 1.33 6.37
CA THR A 62 10.83 1.40 7.45
C THR A 62 10.23 2.02 8.72
N TYR A 63 9.38 3.02 8.56
CA TYR A 63 8.84 3.83 9.65
C TYR A 63 7.32 3.75 9.78
N GLY A 64 6.60 3.79 8.67
CA GLY A 64 5.14 3.75 8.64
C GLY A 64 4.56 2.44 9.13
N ARG A 65 3.24 2.39 9.23
CA ARG A 65 2.48 1.22 9.70
C ARG A 65 1.43 0.83 8.67
N ILE A 66 1.22 -0.46 8.49
CA ILE A 66 0.05 -0.97 7.76
C ILE A 66 -1.13 -0.91 8.73
N CYS A 67 -2.25 -0.36 8.29
CA CYS A 67 -3.48 -0.34 9.05
C CYS A 67 -4.61 -1.14 8.41
N CYS A 68 -4.52 -1.41 7.10
CA CYS A 68 -5.46 -2.26 6.40
C CYS A 68 -4.76 -3.02 5.29
N ILE A 69 -5.17 -4.27 5.05
CA ILE A 69 -4.78 -5.06 3.88
C ILE A 69 -6.06 -5.54 3.22
N GLY A 70 -6.30 -5.09 1.98
CA GLY A 70 -7.37 -5.56 1.12
C GLY A 70 -6.86 -6.58 0.13
N TYR A 71 -7.61 -7.63 -0.13
CA TYR A 71 -7.21 -8.68 -1.06
C TYR A 71 -8.40 -9.44 -1.64
N ALA A 72 -8.17 -10.08 -2.78
CA ALA A 72 -9.11 -11.02 -3.38
C ALA A 72 -8.35 -12.16 -4.06
N PHE A 73 -8.86 -13.38 -3.94
CA PHE A 73 -8.36 -14.53 -4.69
C PHE A 73 -9.23 -14.78 -5.92
N ASP A 74 -8.62 -14.79 -7.09
CA ASP A 74 -9.30 -15.00 -8.37
C ASP A 74 -10.52 -14.05 -8.52
N ASP A 75 -11.71 -14.57 -8.72
CA ASP A 75 -12.97 -13.82 -8.84
C ASP A 75 -13.77 -13.73 -7.53
N SER A 76 -13.19 -14.14 -6.40
CA SER A 76 -13.86 -14.04 -5.09
C SER A 76 -14.13 -12.57 -4.72
N PRO A 77 -15.14 -12.29 -3.89
CA PRO A 77 -15.34 -10.96 -3.33
C PRO A 77 -14.08 -10.46 -2.61
N ALA A 78 -13.85 -9.15 -2.68
CA ALA A 78 -12.73 -8.55 -1.96
C ALA A 78 -12.98 -8.60 -0.44
N GLU A 79 -11.95 -9.00 0.29
CA GLU A 79 -11.88 -9.02 1.75
C GLU A 79 -10.88 -7.98 2.24
N ALA A 80 -10.97 -7.58 3.51
CA ALA A 80 -9.99 -6.72 4.14
C ALA A 80 -9.85 -7.01 5.63
N HIS A 81 -8.62 -6.95 6.11
CA HIS A 81 -8.31 -6.88 7.53
C HIS A 81 -7.86 -5.46 7.86
N CYS A 82 -8.56 -4.81 8.79
CA CYS A 82 -8.21 -3.47 9.28
C CYS A 82 -8.04 -3.54 10.80
N GLY A 83 -7.01 -2.90 11.35
CA GLY A 83 -6.70 -2.93 12.77
C GLY A 83 -5.21 -2.83 13.07
N GLU A 84 -4.80 -3.33 14.23
CA GLU A 84 -3.41 -3.33 14.65
C GLU A 84 -2.52 -4.12 13.68
N GLU A 85 -1.38 -3.54 13.36
CA GLU A 85 -0.52 -3.94 12.24
C GLU A 85 -0.12 -5.41 12.27
N ASP A 86 0.35 -5.91 13.41
CA ASP A 86 0.82 -7.30 13.56
C ASP A 86 -0.33 -8.30 13.37
N ILE A 87 -1.53 -7.95 13.86
CA ILE A 87 -2.74 -8.75 13.71
C ILE A 87 -3.19 -8.80 12.26
N VAL A 88 -3.21 -7.65 11.59
CA VAL A 88 -3.61 -7.51 10.18
C VAL A 88 -2.70 -8.33 9.27
N ILE A 89 -1.38 -8.20 9.45
CA ILE A 89 -0.41 -8.94 8.65
C ILE A 89 -0.51 -10.45 8.89
N ARG A 90 -0.63 -10.89 10.15
CA ARG A 90 -0.77 -12.32 10.49
C ARG A 90 -2.03 -12.93 9.92
N LYS A 91 -3.17 -12.23 10.00
CA LYS A 91 -4.44 -12.70 9.43
C LYS A 91 -4.32 -12.84 7.91
N PHE A 92 -3.83 -11.81 7.24
CA PHE A 92 -3.62 -11.87 5.79
C PHE A 92 -2.69 -13.02 5.38
N PHE A 93 -1.58 -13.22 6.09
CA PHE A 93 -0.66 -14.32 5.79
C PHE A 93 -1.27 -15.70 6.06
N PHE A 94 -2.13 -15.82 7.08
CA PHE A 94 -2.91 -17.02 7.33
C PHE A 94 -3.85 -17.31 6.16
N ASP A 95 -4.64 -16.33 5.71
CA ASP A 95 -5.59 -16.51 4.61
C ASP A 95 -4.91 -16.87 3.29
N VAL A 96 -3.77 -16.23 2.98
CA VAL A 96 -2.97 -16.59 1.80
C VAL A 96 -2.45 -18.03 1.90
N THR A 97 -2.09 -18.47 3.10
CA THR A 97 -1.60 -19.85 3.31
C THR A 97 -2.74 -20.86 3.20
N GLU A 98 -3.90 -20.56 3.80
CA GLU A 98 -5.10 -21.42 3.73
C GLU A 98 -5.63 -21.53 2.29
N ALA A 99 -5.74 -20.39 1.57
CA ALA A 99 -6.14 -20.40 0.15
C ALA A 99 -5.20 -21.24 -0.70
N ALA A 100 -3.91 -21.27 -0.35
CA ALA A 100 -2.91 -22.12 -0.98
C ALA A 100 -3.12 -23.61 -0.70
N MET A 101 -3.64 -23.98 0.48
CA MET A 101 -3.85 -25.38 0.89
C MET A 101 -5.16 -25.99 0.35
N VAL A 102 -6.23 -25.19 0.27
CA VAL A 102 -7.57 -25.69 -0.09
C VAL A 102 -7.66 -26.19 -1.55
N LYS A 103 -6.87 -25.65 -2.46
CA LYS A 103 -6.95 -25.97 -3.89
C LYS A 103 -6.19 -27.24 -4.34
N HIS A 104 -5.27 -27.75 -3.52
CA HIS A 104 -4.48 -28.95 -3.88
C HIS A 104 -4.10 -29.77 -2.66
N TYR A 105 -4.66 -30.96 -2.54
CA TYR A 105 -4.38 -31.91 -1.45
C TYR A 105 -2.92 -32.41 -1.40
N ASP A 106 -2.14 -32.23 -2.47
CA ASP A 106 -0.82 -32.85 -2.61
C ASP A 106 0.38 -31.89 -2.76
N ALA A 107 0.17 -30.56 -2.82
CA ALA A 107 1.26 -29.60 -2.88
C ALA A 107 0.81 -28.20 -2.42
N PRO A 108 1.68 -27.44 -1.73
CA PRO A 108 1.37 -26.05 -1.37
C PRO A 108 1.18 -25.24 -2.66
N VAL A 109 -0.03 -24.67 -2.83
CA VAL A 109 -0.34 -23.83 -3.99
C VAL A 109 0.40 -22.51 -3.82
N LYS A 110 1.25 -22.22 -4.76
CA LYS A 110 1.91 -20.93 -4.90
C LYS A 110 0.92 -19.95 -5.50
N VAL A 111 0.86 -18.73 -4.98
CA VAL A 111 0.25 -17.60 -5.69
C VAL A 111 1.02 -17.43 -6.99
N HIS A 112 0.34 -17.59 -8.13
CA HIS A 112 0.99 -17.56 -9.44
C HIS A 112 1.14 -16.13 -9.95
N THR A 113 0.19 -15.28 -9.62
CA THR A 113 0.15 -13.90 -10.08
C THR A 113 -0.36 -13.00 -8.97
N ILE A 114 0.36 -11.93 -8.70
CA ILE A 114 -0.09 -10.83 -7.84
C ILE A 114 -0.50 -9.68 -8.74
N VAL A 115 -1.70 -9.16 -8.52
CA VAL A 115 -2.25 -7.99 -9.20
C VAL A 115 -2.34 -6.85 -8.20
N GLY A 116 -1.95 -5.65 -8.60
CA GLY A 116 -2.09 -4.45 -7.80
C GLY A 116 -1.86 -3.17 -8.61
N HIS A 117 -2.05 -2.02 -7.99
CA HIS A 117 -1.78 -0.73 -8.59
C HIS A 117 -0.59 -0.06 -7.90
N ASN A 118 0.55 0.05 -8.55
CA ASN A 118 1.84 0.41 -7.95
C ASN A 118 2.37 -0.64 -6.95
N VAL A 119 1.85 -1.83 -6.99
CA VAL A 119 2.08 -2.90 -6.02
C VAL A 119 3.56 -3.31 -5.92
N SER A 120 4.28 -3.22 -7.03
CA SER A 120 5.70 -3.55 -7.10
C SER A 120 6.59 -2.58 -6.32
N ALA A 121 6.26 -1.30 -6.36
CA ALA A 121 7.06 -0.25 -5.74
C ALA A 121 6.56 0.12 -4.34
N PHE A 122 5.34 -0.23 -3.99
CA PHE A 122 4.72 0.15 -2.73
C PHE A 122 4.28 -1.07 -1.90
N ASP A 123 3.15 -1.68 -2.20
CA ASP A 123 2.46 -2.63 -1.31
C ASP A 123 3.32 -3.83 -0.90
N LEU A 124 3.88 -4.57 -1.87
CA LEU A 124 4.69 -5.74 -1.58
C LEU A 124 5.98 -5.40 -0.83
N ARG A 125 6.61 -4.28 -1.22
CA ARG A 125 7.82 -3.82 -0.54
C ARG A 125 7.50 -3.43 0.90
N PHE A 126 6.45 -2.65 1.10
CA PHE A 126 6.03 -2.18 2.42
C PHE A 126 5.67 -3.38 3.32
N LEU A 127 4.83 -4.28 2.83
CA LEU A 127 4.43 -5.49 3.54
C LEU A 127 5.65 -6.37 3.91
N TRP A 128 6.59 -6.53 2.97
CA TRP A 128 7.83 -7.27 3.23
C TRP A 128 8.66 -6.62 4.35
N GLN A 129 8.86 -5.31 4.29
CA GLN A 129 9.63 -4.56 5.29
C GLN A 129 8.98 -4.68 6.67
N ARG A 130 7.66 -4.49 6.76
CA ARG A 130 6.93 -4.59 8.04
C ARG A 130 6.98 -6.00 8.62
N ALA A 131 6.77 -7.01 7.80
CA ALA A 131 6.87 -8.40 8.25
C ALA A 131 8.27 -8.73 8.82
N VAL A 132 9.34 -8.23 8.18
CA VAL A 132 10.72 -8.40 8.70
C VAL A 132 10.92 -7.68 10.02
N ILE A 133 10.51 -6.41 10.12
CA ILE A 133 10.66 -5.58 11.33
C ILE A 133 9.90 -6.19 12.51
N LEU A 134 8.71 -6.73 12.27
CA LEU A 134 7.86 -7.34 13.30
C LEU A 134 8.20 -8.80 13.58
N GLY A 135 9.19 -9.39 12.88
CA GLY A 135 9.53 -10.79 13.04
C GLY A 135 8.40 -11.76 12.66
N ILE A 136 7.51 -11.37 11.73
CA ILE A 136 6.41 -12.19 11.28
C ILE A 136 6.89 -13.10 10.15
N PRO A 137 6.76 -14.46 10.30
CA PRO A 137 7.12 -15.41 9.25
C PRO A 137 6.31 -15.13 7.97
N ARG A 138 7.01 -14.99 6.85
CA ARG A 138 6.40 -14.69 5.56
C ARG A 138 6.00 -15.98 4.85
N PRO A 139 4.79 -16.09 4.30
CA PRO A 139 4.39 -17.28 3.56
C PRO A 139 5.22 -17.47 2.29
N GLN A 140 5.62 -18.71 2.03
CA GLN A 140 6.35 -19.08 0.81
C GLN A 140 5.45 -19.05 -0.44
N SER A 141 4.13 -19.05 -0.24
CA SER A 141 3.15 -18.94 -1.30
C SER A 141 3.18 -17.57 -2.01
N ILE A 142 3.62 -16.50 -1.33
CA ILE A 142 3.79 -15.17 -1.93
C ILE A 142 5.17 -15.09 -2.63
N PRO A 143 5.23 -14.75 -3.92
CA PRO A 143 6.49 -14.56 -4.63
C PRO A 143 7.12 -13.19 -4.27
N TRP A 144 7.80 -13.11 -3.14
CA TRP A 144 8.42 -11.87 -2.63
C TRP A 144 9.45 -11.25 -3.57
N GLN A 145 10.07 -12.08 -4.41
CA GLN A 145 10.98 -11.66 -5.49
C GLN A 145 10.30 -11.98 -6.83
N ALA A 146 9.10 -11.44 -7.01
CA ALA A 146 8.26 -11.75 -8.15
C ALA A 146 8.94 -11.43 -9.49
N LYS A 147 8.85 -12.35 -10.42
CA LYS A 147 9.24 -12.14 -11.80
C LYS A 147 8.18 -11.29 -12.51
N PRO A 148 8.50 -10.64 -13.64
CA PRO A 148 7.55 -9.78 -14.35
C PRO A 148 6.20 -10.43 -14.68
N TRP A 149 6.16 -11.73 -14.91
CA TRP A 149 4.91 -12.45 -15.18
C TRP A 149 4.15 -12.90 -13.93
N GLU A 150 4.82 -12.91 -12.77
CA GLU A 150 4.20 -13.19 -11.47
C GLU A 150 3.60 -11.92 -10.85
N LEU A 151 3.99 -10.74 -11.35
CA LEU A 151 3.57 -9.44 -10.83
C LEU A 151 2.95 -8.59 -11.93
N GLN A 152 1.65 -8.37 -11.83
CA GLN A 152 0.84 -7.60 -12.76
C GLN A 152 0.48 -6.25 -12.12
N ASP A 153 1.35 -5.26 -12.31
CA ASP A 153 1.18 -3.91 -11.78
C ASP A 153 0.45 -3.04 -12.81
N THR A 154 -0.80 -2.70 -12.54
CA THR A 154 -1.65 -1.96 -13.50
C THR A 154 -1.12 -0.57 -13.82
N MET A 155 -0.35 0.07 -12.90
CA MET A 155 0.32 1.34 -13.18
C MET A 155 1.44 1.15 -14.22
N VAL A 156 2.22 0.06 -14.08
CA VAL A 156 3.32 -0.28 -14.98
C VAL A 156 2.79 -0.80 -16.31
N MET A 157 1.71 -1.59 -16.30
CA MET A 157 1.07 -2.05 -17.55
C MET A 157 0.56 -0.87 -18.39
N TRP A 158 0.07 0.19 -17.75
CA TRP A 158 -0.38 1.41 -18.42
C TRP A 158 0.78 2.28 -18.92
N ASN A 159 1.83 2.45 -18.13
CA ASN A 159 3.04 3.23 -18.45
C ASN A 159 4.30 2.41 -18.17
N PRO A 160 4.75 1.57 -19.12
CA PRO A 160 5.90 0.67 -18.92
C PRO A 160 7.21 1.39 -18.63
N ASP A 161 7.40 2.59 -19.16
CA ASP A 161 8.58 3.44 -18.93
C ASP A 161 8.61 4.07 -17.53
N ARG A 162 7.49 4.03 -16.80
CA ARG A 162 7.33 4.64 -15.46
C ARG A 162 7.59 6.15 -15.38
N GLU A 163 7.73 6.84 -16.50
CA GLU A 163 7.97 8.29 -16.51
C GLU A 163 6.77 9.06 -15.97
N LYS A 164 5.56 8.58 -16.25
CA LYS A 164 4.31 9.20 -15.76
C LYS A 164 3.51 8.24 -14.92
N ARG A 165 3.36 8.57 -13.64
CA ARG A 165 2.46 7.82 -12.76
C ARG A 165 1.00 8.20 -13.05
N ILE A 166 0.13 7.21 -13.04
CA ILE A 166 -1.32 7.40 -13.10
C ILE A 166 -1.92 6.91 -11.78
N SER A 167 -2.85 7.64 -11.19
CA SER A 167 -3.59 7.15 -10.03
C SER A 167 -4.65 6.12 -10.46
N LEU A 168 -5.02 5.21 -9.55
CA LEU A 168 -6.06 4.22 -9.79
C LEU A 168 -7.38 4.88 -10.22
N ASP A 169 -7.81 5.94 -9.52
CA ASP A 169 -8.99 6.74 -9.87
C ASP A 169 -8.95 7.24 -11.33
N ARG A 170 -7.83 7.77 -11.76
CA ARG A 170 -7.67 8.27 -13.12
C ARG A 170 -7.64 7.13 -14.14
N LEU A 171 -7.01 6.01 -13.81
CA LEU A 171 -7.00 4.82 -14.66
C LEU A 171 -8.42 4.26 -14.80
N CYS A 172 -9.18 4.12 -13.72
CA CYS A 172 -10.57 3.73 -13.75
C CYS A 172 -11.39 4.63 -14.68
N LYS A 173 -11.26 5.93 -14.53
CA LYS A 173 -11.96 6.93 -15.36
C LYS A 173 -11.72 6.73 -16.85
N VAL A 174 -10.45 6.62 -17.26
CA VAL A 174 -10.11 6.49 -18.68
C VAL A 174 -10.50 5.13 -19.25
N LEU A 175 -10.58 4.11 -18.41
CA LEU A 175 -11.04 2.77 -18.80
C LEU A 175 -12.56 2.61 -18.71
N GLY A 176 -13.32 3.60 -18.23
CA GLY A 176 -14.77 3.51 -18.05
C GLY A 176 -15.17 2.55 -16.92
N ILE A 177 -14.33 2.41 -15.90
CA ILE A 177 -14.57 1.61 -14.70
C ILE A 177 -15.01 2.55 -13.57
N LYS A 178 -15.91 2.07 -12.70
CA LYS A 178 -16.34 2.83 -11.52
C LYS A 178 -15.13 3.10 -10.63
N SER A 179 -14.86 4.37 -10.32
CA SER A 179 -13.80 4.76 -9.38
C SER A 179 -14.12 4.28 -7.97
N PRO A 180 -13.11 3.79 -7.21
CA PRO A 180 -13.28 3.44 -5.80
C PRO A 180 -13.48 4.66 -4.90
N LYS A 181 -13.10 5.86 -5.36
CA LYS A 181 -13.19 7.09 -4.56
C LYS A 181 -14.62 7.42 -4.15
N GLY A 182 -14.79 7.54 -2.83
CA GLY A 182 -15.95 8.09 -2.15
C GLY A 182 -15.54 9.29 -1.29
N ASP A 183 -16.03 9.32 -0.05
CA ASP A 183 -15.67 10.35 0.95
C ASP A 183 -14.25 10.16 1.49
N LEU A 184 -13.68 8.95 1.39
CA LEU A 184 -12.34 8.59 1.78
C LEU A 184 -11.41 8.52 0.56
N ASP A 185 -10.18 8.92 0.75
CA ASP A 185 -9.06 8.73 -0.18
C ASP A 185 -7.76 8.53 0.62
N GLY A 186 -6.70 8.06 -0.03
CA GLY A 186 -5.43 7.72 0.64
C GLY A 186 -4.84 8.82 1.52
N SER A 187 -5.09 10.11 1.22
CA SER A 187 -4.61 11.23 2.04
C SER A 187 -5.36 11.38 3.36
N LYS A 188 -6.54 10.78 3.50
CA LYS A 188 -7.41 10.86 4.67
C LYS A 188 -7.31 9.62 5.58
N ILE A 189 -6.55 8.60 5.19
CA ILE A 189 -6.44 7.35 5.96
C ILE A 189 -5.94 7.59 7.38
N ALA A 190 -4.90 8.41 7.54
CA ALA A 190 -4.36 8.71 8.87
C ALA A 190 -5.40 9.40 9.78
N GLN A 191 -6.20 10.31 9.25
CA GLN A 191 -7.27 10.97 10.00
C GLN A 191 -8.41 9.99 10.31
N ALA A 192 -8.85 9.21 9.30
CA ALA A 192 -9.90 8.21 9.50
C ALA A 192 -9.50 7.16 10.56
N TRP A 193 -8.21 6.78 10.58
CA TRP A 193 -7.67 5.91 11.63
C TRP A 193 -7.76 6.56 13.02
N ALA A 194 -7.32 7.81 13.15
CA ALA A 194 -7.38 8.56 14.41
C ALA A 194 -8.83 8.75 14.91
N ASP A 195 -9.78 8.86 14.00
CA ASP A 195 -11.21 8.98 14.27
C ASP A 195 -11.88 7.62 14.58
N GLY A 196 -11.13 6.50 14.56
CA GLY A 196 -11.67 5.14 14.79
C GLY A 196 -12.53 4.59 13.65
N ARG A 197 -12.47 5.17 12.44
CA ARG A 197 -13.29 4.79 11.27
C ARG A 197 -12.71 3.59 10.53
N HIS A 198 -12.41 2.51 11.25
CA HIS A 198 -11.74 1.33 10.69
C HIS A 198 -12.58 0.62 9.63
N ASP A 199 -13.90 0.60 9.79
CA ASP A 199 -14.82 -0.03 8.82
C ASP A 199 -14.82 0.75 7.49
N ASP A 200 -14.73 2.08 7.55
CA ASP A 200 -14.64 2.91 6.34
C ASP A 200 -13.33 2.67 5.60
N ILE A 201 -12.22 2.54 6.33
CA ILE A 201 -10.91 2.20 5.76
C ILE A 201 -10.96 0.82 5.10
N ALA A 202 -11.54 -0.18 5.76
CA ALA A 202 -11.69 -1.51 5.21
C ALA A 202 -12.58 -1.53 3.96
N HIS A 203 -13.66 -0.74 3.95
CA HIS A 203 -14.52 -0.61 2.79
C HIS A 203 -13.81 0.04 1.61
N TYR A 204 -13.03 1.10 1.87
CA TYR A 204 -12.24 1.79 0.86
C TYR A 204 -11.18 0.87 0.25
N CYS A 205 -10.38 0.17 1.09
CA CYS A 205 -9.36 -0.76 0.64
C CYS A 205 -9.95 -1.91 -0.22
N LYS A 206 -11.11 -2.47 0.14
CA LYS A 206 -11.82 -3.46 -0.68
C LYS A 206 -12.24 -2.88 -2.04
N ALA A 207 -12.73 -1.64 -2.06
CA ALA A 207 -13.12 -0.99 -3.32
C ALA A 207 -11.90 -0.75 -4.23
N ASP A 208 -10.72 -0.45 -3.67
CA ASP A 208 -9.46 -0.32 -4.43
C ASP A 208 -9.02 -1.68 -5.01
N VAL A 209 -9.16 -2.78 -4.28
CA VAL A 209 -8.94 -4.14 -4.78
C VAL A 209 -9.85 -4.47 -5.97
N ASP A 210 -11.16 -4.23 -5.84
CA ASP A 210 -12.12 -4.52 -6.91
C ASP A 210 -11.87 -3.65 -8.16
N ALA A 211 -11.56 -2.37 -7.96
CA ALA A 211 -11.24 -1.45 -9.06
C ALA A 211 -9.93 -1.84 -9.77
N THR A 212 -8.91 -2.24 -9.00
CA THR A 212 -7.62 -2.71 -9.52
C THR A 212 -7.79 -3.97 -10.34
N ARG A 213 -8.55 -4.95 -9.84
CA ARG A 213 -8.89 -6.19 -10.57
C ARG A 213 -9.62 -5.89 -11.87
N ALA A 214 -10.62 -5.01 -11.85
CA ALA A 214 -11.34 -4.61 -13.05
C ALA A 214 -10.44 -3.91 -14.08
N CYS A 215 -9.54 -3.03 -13.63
CA CYS A 215 -8.53 -2.41 -14.51
C CYS A 215 -7.62 -3.46 -15.13
N TRP A 216 -7.09 -4.39 -14.33
CA TRP A 216 -6.23 -5.46 -14.79
C TRP A 216 -6.92 -6.36 -15.83
N GLN A 217 -8.14 -6.80 -15.57
CA GLN A 217 -8.94 -7.61 -16.51
C GLN A 217 -9.12 -6.86 -17.84
N LYS A 218 -9.39 -5.57 -17.81
CA LYS A 218 -9.56 -4.78 -19.04
C LYS A 218 -8.24 -4.60 -19.80
N LEU A 219 -7.12 -4.41 -19.11
CA LEU A 219 -5.81 -4.27 -19.71
C LEU A 219 -5.32 -5.59 -20.36
N THR A 220 -5.68 -6.73 -19.78
CA THR A 220 -5.29 -8.05 -20.29
C THR A 220 -6.23 -8.55 -21.38
N SER A 221 -7.54 -8.26 -21.33
CA SER A 221 -8.50 -8.65 -22.35
C SER A 221 -8.33 -7.93 -23.69
N SER A 222 -7.70 -6.74 -23.67
CA SER A 222 -7.42 -5.96 -24.91
C SER A 222 -6.20 -6.47 -25.68
N SER A 223 -5.54 -7.53 -25.21
CA SER A 223 -4.33 -8.11 -25.80
C SER A 223 -4.60 -9.40 -26.59
N ALA A 224 -5.88 -9.72 -26.85
CA ALA A 224 -6.31 -10.90 -27.62
C ALA A 224 -6.69 -10.56 -29.06
#